data_3b552f2cd3005553c60d535f5dab585d
#
_entry.id   3b552f2cd3005553c60d535f5dab585d
#
_cell.length_a   1.000
_cell.length_b   1.000
_cell.length_c   1.000
_cell.angle_alpha   90.00
_cell.angle_beta   90.00
_cell.angle_gamma   90.00
#
_symmetry.space_group_name_H-M   'P 1'
#
loop_
_entity.id
_entity.type
_entity.pdbx_description
1 polymer ?
#
loop_
_entity_poly.entity_id
_entity_poly.type
_entity_poly.pdbx_seq_one_letter_code
_entity_poly.pdbx_strand_id
1 'polypeptide(L)'
;MIPKTLHIIWVGDDRKRPDNCIQTWVDHNPDWTVQLWGNDDLSAMGWYNARHIQAMGQRELNGVADLMRWEILYNEGGFVVDADSECVRGLDDWLLEHEAFACWENELDRPRLIAAGYVACEAGNPFIGQII
;
A
#
# COMPACT_ATOMS: atom_id res chain seq x y z
N MET A 1 -0.35 -14.66 10.63
CA MET A 1 -0.69 -13.27 11.05
C MET A 1 -0.11 -12.26 10.07
N ILE A 2 -0.81 -11.19 9.87
CA ILE A 2 -0.33 -10.08 9.05
C ILE A 2 0.79 -9.37 9.81
N PRO A 3 1.96 -9.11 9.17
CA PRO A 3 3.04 -8.38 9.83
C PRO A 3 2.65 -6.94 10.18
N LYS A 4 3.16 -6.43 11.31
CA LYS A 4 2.97 -5.03 11.72
C LYS A 4 3.87 -4.10 10.91
N THR A 5 3.67 -4.07 9.60
CA THR A 5 4.40 -3.21 8.68
C THR A 5 3.40 -2.41 7.86
N LEU A 6 3.51 -1.08 7.96
CA LEU A 6 2.78 -0.15 7.11
C LEU A 6 3.66 0.19 5.91
N HIS A 7 3.13 -0.02 4.72
CA HIS A 7 3.80 0.34 3.47
C HIS A 7 3.12 1.56 2.88
N ILE A 8 3.91 2.58 2.60
CA ILE A 8 3.44 3.81 1.96
C ILE A 8 4.28 4.04 0.72
N ILE A 9 3.65 4.26 -0.42
CA ILE A 9 4.32 4.37 -1.71
C ILE A 9 4.14 5.78 -2.25
N TRP A 10 5.25 6.46 -2.54
CA TRP A 10 5.22 7.74 -3.22
C TRP A 10 6.30 7.76 -4.30
N VAL A 11 5.86 7.84 -5.55
CA VAL A 11 6.74 7.97 -6.71
C VAL A 11 6.43 9.27 -7.44
N GLY A 12 7.45 9.94 -7.95
CA GLY A 12 7.32 11.21 -8.64
C GLY A 12 8.06 12.32 -7.91
N ASP A 13 7.46 13.49 -7.82
CA ASP A 13 8.06 14.66 -7.18
C ASP A 13 8.02 14.57 -5.66
N ASP A 14 9.18 14.35 -5.03
CA ASP A 14 9.29 14.22 -3.58
C ASP A 14 8.89 15.49 -2.83
N ARG A 15 8.95 16.65 -3.49
CA ARG A 15 8.52 17.91 -2.89
C ARG A 15 7.01 17.98 -2.67
N LYS A 16 6.26 17.16 -3.40
CA LYS A 16 4.79 17.06 -3.30
C LYS A 16 4.34 15.94 -2.39
N ARG A 17 5.28 15.15 -1.84
CA ARG A 17 4.95 14.05 -0.96
C ARG A 17 4.19 14.58 0.26
N PRO A 18 3.03 13.98 0.60
CA PRO A 18 2.20 14.47 1.71
C PRO A 18 2.74 14.01 3.07
N ASP A 19 3.89 14.55 3.48
CA ASP A 19 4.58 14.13 4.70
C ASP A 19 3.72 14.34 5.95
N ASN A 20 2.85 15.35 5.95
CA ASN A 20 1.91 15.58 7.02
C ASN A 20 0.91 14.40 7.19
N CYS A 21 0.43 13.85 6.09
CA CYS A 21 -0.46 12.68 6.11
C CYS A 21 0.30 11.44 6.56
N ILE A 22 1.49 11.21 6.02
CA ILE A 22 2.34 10.06 6.36
C ILE A 22 2.66 10.06 7.85
N GLN A 23 2.94 11.23 8.42
CA GLN A 23 3.27 11.35 9.84
C GLN A 23 2.13 10.90 10.75
N THR A 24 0.86 11.06 10.34
CA THR A 24 -0.27 10.61 11.14
C THR A 24 -0.25 9.09 11.35
N TRP A 25 0.18 8.34 10.35
CA TRP A 25 0.30 6.88 10.45
C TRP A 25 1.42 6.48 11.42
N VAL A 26 2.52 7.19 11.39
CA VAL A 26 3.65 6.97 12.31
C VAL A 26 3.22 7.27 13.75
N ASP A 27 2.58 8.41 13.96
CA ASP A 27 2.23 8.90 15.30
C ASP A 27 1.18 8.00 15.98
N HIS A 28 0.20 7.52 15.23
CA HIS A 28 -0.88 6.71 15.78
C HIS A 28 -0.53 5.22 15.92
N ASN A 29 0.56 4.77 15.29
CA ASN A 29 0.98 3.37 15.29
C ASN A 29 2.45 3.22 15.66
N PRO A 30 2.85 3.63 16.89
CA PRO A 30 4.26 3.67 17.27
C PRO A 30 4.92 2.30 17.34
N ASP A 31 4.14 1.23 17.44
CA ASP A 31 4.62 -0.16 17.48
C ASP A 31 4.68 -0.83 16.10
N TRP A 32 4.31 -0.10 15.05
CA TRP A 32 4.40 -0.58 13.67
C TRP A 32 5.70 -0.11 13.02
N THR A 33 6.25 -0.94 12.14
CA THR A 33 7.32 -0.50 11.22
C THR A 33 6.66 0.21 10.05
N VAL A 34 7.05 1.46 9.80
CA VAL A 34 6.57 2.23 8.64
C VAL A 34 7.66 2.23 7.58
N GLN A 35 7.36 1.65 6.42
CA GLN A 35 8.29 1.60 5.29
C GLN A 35 7.77 2.48 4.17
N LEU A 36 8.57 3.48 3.82
CA LEU A 36 8.27 4.41 2.74
C LEU A 36 9.01 3.95 1.48
N TRP A 37 8.23 3.66 0.45
CA TRP A 37 8.73 3.25 -0.87
C TRP A 37 8.72 4.46 -1.79
N GLY A 38 9.82 4.69 -2.49
CA GLY A 38 9.96 5.87 -3.33
C GLY A 38 10.59 5.58 -4.68
N ASN A 39 11.09 6.64 -5.31
CA ASN A 39 11.68 6.56 -6.64
C ASN A 39 12.90 5.63 -6.70
N ASP A 40 13.71 5.60 -5.63
CA ASP A 40 14.89 4.73 -5.58
C ASP A 40 14.49 3.26 -5.59
N ASP A 41 13.44 2.90 -4.88
CA ASP A 41 12.91 1.53 -4.85
C ASP A 41 12.34 1.14 -6.21
N LEU A 42 11.65 2.06 -6.86
CA LEU A 42 11.14 1.84 -8.21
C LEU A 42 12.25 1.51 -9.19
N SER A 43 13.38 2.21 -9.09
CA SER A 43 14.52 2.04 -9.99
C SER A 43 15.39 0.83 -9.65
N ALA A 44 15.53 0.50 -8.36
CA ALA A 44 16.50 -0.48 -7.86
C ALA A 44 15.98 -1.91 -7.83
N MET A 45 14.67 -2.09 -7.63
CA MET A 45 14.09 -3.43 -7.46
C MET A 45 13.76 -4.09 -8.80
N GLY A 46 13.94 -5.41 -8.86
CA GLY A 46 13.53 -6.21 -10.00
C GLY A 46 12.04 -6.56 -9.92
N TRP A 47 11.19 -5.64 -10.32
CA TRP A 47 9.74 -5.83 -10.28
C TRP A 47 9.29 -6.92 -11.27
N TYR A 48 8.41 -7.80 -10.82
CA TYR A 48 7.86 -8.85 -11.66
C TYR A 48 7.12 -8.27 -12.86
N ASN A 49 6.34 -7.22 -12.63
CA ASN A 49 5.59 -6.50 -13.66
C ASN A 49 6.34 -5.27 -14.20
N ALA A 50 7.67 -5.31 -14.26
CA ALA A 50 8.51 -4.17 -14.67
C ALA A 50 8.05 -3.51 -15.98
N ARG A 51 7.65 -4.32 -16.97
CA ARG A 51 7.18 -3.81 -18.28
C ARG A 51 5.90 -3.01 -18.15
N HIS A 52 4.95 -3.48 -17.34
CA HIS A 52 3.69 -2.79 -17.10
C HIS A 52 3.91 -1.52 -16.28
N ILE A 53 4.79 -1.58 -15.29
CA ILE A 53 5.16 -0.43 -14.47
C ILE A 53 5.79 0.66 -15.35
N GLN A 54 6.70 0.28 -16.24
CA GLN A 54 7.34 1.22 -17.16
C GLN A 54 6.33 1.86 -18.11
N ALA A 55 5.44 1.06 -18.70
CA ALA A 55 4.39 1.56 -19.58
C ALA A 55 3.43 2.51 -18.84
N MET A 56 3.06 2.17 -17.61
CA MET A 56 2.19 3.00 -16.78
C MET A 56 2.86 4.31 -16.40
N GLY A 57 4.18 4.31 -16.15
CA GLY A 57 4.95 5.52 -15.82
C GLY A 57 4.92 6.60 -16.90
N GLN A 58 4.65 6.21 -18.15
CA GLN A 58 4.48 7.16 -19.25
C GLN A 58 3.08 7.75 -19.31
N ARG A 59 2.13 7.22 -18.54
CA ARG A 59 0.75 7.66 -18.50
C ARG A 59 0.40 8.39 -17.20
N GLU A 60 0.60 7.71 -16.08
CA GLU A 60 0.28 8.27 -14.77
C GLU A 60 1.06 7.57 -13.65
N LEU A 61 1.54 8.35 -12.70
CA LEU A 61 2.33 7.83 -11.57
C LEU A 61 1.47 7.10 -10.53
N ASN A 62 0.20 7.45 -10.39
CA ASN A 62 -0.71 6.74 -9.49
C ASN A 62 -0.83 5.27 -9.86
N GLY A 63 -0.90 4.97 -11.14
CA GLY A 63 -0.94 3.60 -11.63
C GLY A 63 0.34 2.83 -11.35
N VAL A 64 1.50 3.50 -11.37
CA VAL A 64 2.78 2.90 -10.99
C VAL A 64 2.75 2.46 -9.54
N ALA A 65 2.30 3.32 -8.63
CA ALA A 65 2.18 2.98 -7.21
C ALA A 65 1.21 1.81 -7.00
N ASP A 66 0.11 1.77 -7.72
CA ASP A 66 -0.85 0.67 -7.64
C ASP A 66 -0.23 -0.67 -8.06
N LEU A 67 0.57 -0.68 -9.12
CA LEU A 67 1.26 -1.91 -9.56
C LEU A 67 2.32 -2.35 -8.55
N MET A 68 3.08 -1.43 -7.98
CA MET A 68 4.07 -1.72 -6.94
C MET A 68 3.41 -2.31 -5.69
N ARG A 69 2.25 -1.79 -5.31
CA ARG A 69 1.49 -2.20 -4.12
C ARG A 69 1.29 -3.71 -4.06
N TRP A 70 0.83 -4.30 -5.14
CA TRP A 70 0.51 -5.73 -5.17
C TRP A 70 1.74 -6.59 -4.98
N GLU A 71 2.86 -6.24 -5.59
CA GLU A 71 4.12 -6.99 -5.45
C GLU A 71 4.70 -6.83 -4.04
N ILE A 72 4.63 -5.65 -3.45
CA ILE A 72 5.07 -5.42 -2.08
C ILE A 72 4.25 -6.28 -1.11
N LEU A 73 2.94 -6.26 -1.24
CA LEU A 73 2.03 -7.05 -0.40
C LEU A 73 2.31 -8.55 -0.54
N TYR A 74 2.48 -9.03 -1.76
CA TYR A 74 2.75 -10.45 -1.99
C TYR A 74 4.08 -10.89 -1.39
N ASN A 75 5.12 -10.09 -1.59
CA ASN A 75 6.47 -10.45 -1.14
C ASN A 75 6.67 -10.29 0.35
N GLU A 76 6.13 -9.25 0.94
CA GLU A 76 6.44 -8.89 2.33
C GLU A 76 5.26 -9.04 3.29
N GLY A 77 4.04 -8.97 2.79
CA GLY A 77 2.88 -8.85 3.66
C GLY A 77 2.82 -7.48 4.34
N GLY A 78 1.83 -7.27 5.17
CA GLY A 78 1.63 -6.01 5.86
C GLY A 78 0.41 -5.26 5.36
N PHE A 79 0.39 -3.95 5.58
CA PHE A 79 -0.73 -3.09 5.25
C PHE A 79 -0.24 -1.93 4.37
N VAL A 80 -0.72 -1.85 3.14
CA VAL A 80 -0.44 -0.72 2.25
C VAL A 80 -1.56 0.30 2.38
N VAL A 81 -1.20 1.56 2.60
CA VAL A 81 -2.13 2.68 2.68
C VAL A 81 -1.73 3.77 1.70
N ASP A 82 -2.71 4.53 1.21
CA ASP A 82 -2.44 5.65 0.33
C ASP A 82 -1.64 6.74 1.07
N ALA A 83 -0.64 7.30 0.40
CA ALA A 83 0.24 8.32 0.98
C ALA A 83 -0.50 9.59 1.40
N ASP A 84 -1.56 9.95 0.68
CA ASP A 84 -2.39 11.12 0.95
C ASP A 84 -3.55 10.86 1.92
N SER A 85 -3.55 9.70 2.58
CA SER A 85 -4.53 9.38 3.61
C SER A 85 -4.04 9.77 5.00
N GLU A 86 -4.98 10.04 5.89
CA GLU A 86 -4.69 10.40 7.28
C GLU A 86 -5.17 9.30 8.23
N CYS A 87 -4.33 8.96 9.20
CA CYS A 87 -4.69 8.03 10.26
C CYS A 87 -5.31 8.82 11.40
N VAL A 88 -6.54 8.50 11.77
CA VAL A 88 -7.25 9.22 12.83
C VAL A 88 -7.20 8.50 14.19
N ARG A 89 -6.85 7.22 14.18
CA ARG A 89 -6.61 6.43 15.41
C ARG A 89 -5.74 5.23 15.08
N GLY A 90 -5.08 4.68 16.11
CA GLY A 90 -4.22 3.51 15.94
C GLY A 90 -4.98 2.27 15.46
N LEU A 91 -4.26 1.39 14.77
CA LEU A 91 -4.79 0.15 14.25
C LEU A 91 -4.93 -0.89 15.36
N ASP A 92 -6.07 -1.56 15.41
CA ASP A 92 -6.36 -2.59 16.40
C ASP A 92 -5.61 -3.90 16.08
N ASP A 93 -5.08 -4.55 17.10
CA ASP A 93 -4.31 -5.78 16.92
C ASP A 93 -5.13 -6.94 16.34
N TRP A 94 -6.45 -6.96 16.56
CA TRP A 94 -7.30 -8.01 16.01
C TRP A 94 -7.32 -8.03 14.48
N LEU A 95 -7.02 -6.92 13.82
CA LEU A 95 -6.91 -6.86 12.36
C LEU A 95 -5.83 -7.82 11.84
N LEU A 96 -4.76 -8.02 12.61
CA LEU A 96 -3.62 -8.85 12.20
C LEU A 96 -3.90 -10.34 12.26
N GLU A 97 -4.98 -10.76 12.90
CA GLU A 97 -5.37 -12.16 13.05
C GLU A 97 -6.00 -12.73 11.77
N HIS A 98 -6.30 -11.90 10.80
CA HIS A 98 -6.87 -12.29 9.51
C HIS A 98 -5.77 -12.60 8.49
N GLU A 99 -6.11 -13.37 7.48
CA GLU A 99 -5.21 -13.63 6.36
C GLU A 99 -5.06 -12.40 5.45
N ALA A 100 -6.14 -11.65 5.32
CA ALA A 100 -6.19 -10.41 4.56
C ALA A 100 -7.37 -9.56 5.03
N PHE A 101 -7.28 -8.25 4.82
CA PHE A 101 -8.42 -7.35 4.97
C PHE A 101 -8.29 -6.17 4.01
N ALA A 102 -9.43 -5.57 3.73
CA ALA A 102 -9.54 -4.37 2.91
C ALA A 102 -10.77 -3.58 3.36
N CYS A 103 -11.01 -2.43 2.78
CA CYS A 103 -12.22 -1.66 3.04
C CYS A 103 -12.97 -1.37 1.75
N TRP A 104 -14.23 -1.00 1.90
CA TRP A 104 -15.04 -0.56 0.77
C TRP A 104 -14.57 0.83 0.28
N GLU A 105 -14.63 1.05 -1.03
CA GLU A 105 -14.37 2.37 -1.61
C GLU A 105 -15.38 3.40 -1.09
N ASN A 106 -16.64 3.07 -1.21
CA ASN A 106 -17.74 3.85 -0.65
C ASN A 106 -18.97 2.93 -0.56
N GLU A 107 -19.42 2.68 0.65
CA GLU A 107 -20.50 1.74 0.89
C GLU A 107 -21.85 2.17 0.30
N LEU A 108 -22.04 3.48 0.18
CA LEU A 108 -23.30 4.05 -0.30
C LEU A 108 -23.31 4.27 -1.82
N ASP A 109 -22.24 4.90 -2.33
CA ASP A 109 -22.18 5.30 -3.75
C ASP A 109 -21.64 4.20 -4.64
N ARG A 110 -20.75 3.35 -4.12
CA ARG A 110 -20.09 2.27 -4.86
C ARG A 110 -20.12 0.97 -4.08
N PRO A 111 -21.31 0.41 -3.83
CA PRO A 111 -21.41 -0.85 -3.09
C PRO A 111 -20.67 -1.96 -3.83
N ARG A 112 -19.99 -2.83 -3.09
CA ARG A 112 -19.21 -3.95 -3.59
C ARG A 112 -17.89 -3.61 -4.27
N LEU A 113 -17.47 -2.35 -4.24
CA LEU A 113 -16.15 -1.96 -4.73
C LEU A 113 -15.18 -1.87 -3.55
N ILE A 114 -14.13 -2.68 -3.62
CA ILE A 114 -13.06 -2.69 -2.60
C ILE A 114 -12.03 -1.62 -2.98
N ALA A 115 -11.67 -0.79 -2.01
CA ALA A 115 -10.66 0.24 -2.21
C ALA A 115 -9.26 -0.38 -2.35
N ALA A 116 -8.55 -0.03 -3.42
CA ALA A 116 -7.15 -0.43 -3.56
C ALA A 116 -6.23 0.33 -2.61
N GLY A 117 -6.68 1.45 -2.06
CA GLY A 117 -5.90 2.33 -1.19
C GLY A 117 -5.61 1.77 0.20
N TYR A 118 -6.31 0.72 0.63
CA TYR A 118 -6.18 0.17 1.98
C TYR A 118 -6.33 -1.34 1.92
N VAL A 119 -5.21 -2.04 1.75
CA VAL A 119 -5.20 -3.50 1.65
C VAL A 119 -4.10 -4.07 2.51
N ALA A 120 -4.42 -5.12 3.26
CA ALA A 120 -3.47 -5.84 4.10
C ALA A 120 -3.56 -7.33 3.84
N CYS A 121 -2.44 -8.01 3.95
CA CYS A 121 -2.41 -9.47 3.84
C CYS A 121 -1.15 -10.06 4.46
N GLU A 122 -1.16 -11.36 4.66
CA GLU A 122 0.05 -12.12 4.93
C GLU A 122 0.89 -12.22 3.65
N ALA A 123 2.21 -12.34 3.80
CA ALA A 123 3.10 -12.57 2.66
C ALA A 123 2.70 -13.85 1.92
N GLY A 124 2.79 -13.82 0.59
CA GLY A 124 2.44 -14.97 -0.24
C GLY A 124 0.95 -15.24 -0.36
N ASN A 125 0.08 -14.28 -0.01
CA ASN A 125 -1.36 -14.45 -0.09
C ASN A 125 -1.78 -14.83 -1.52
N PRO A 126 -2.50 -15.97 -1.70
CA PRO A 126 -2.84 -16.47 -3.04
C PRO A 126 -3.72 -15.53 -3.86
N PHE A 127 -4.63 -14.81 -3.20
CA PHE A 127 -5.49 -13.84 -3.88
C PHE A 127 -4.67 -12.69 -4.46
N ILE A 128 -3.75 -12.15 -3.67
CA ILE A 128 -2.85 -11.08 -4.13
C ILE A 128 -1.96 -11.59 -5.25
N GLY A 129 -1.46 -12.83 -5.14
CA GLY A 129 -0.68 -13.47 -6.21
C GLY A 129 -1.41 -13.56 -7.54
N GLN A 130 -2.73 -13.71 -7.53
CA GLN A 130 -3.54 -13.73 -8.75
C GLN A 130 -3.70 -12.35 -9.40
N ILE A 131 -3.56 -11.28 -8.64
CA ILE A 131 -3.64 -9.92 -9.16
C ILE A 131 -2.37 -9.56 -9.94
N ILE A 132 -1.24 -10.10 -9.52
CA ILE A 132 0.05 -9.92 -10.19
C ILE A 132 0.07 -10.70 -11.51
#